data_3af73c9a07cf858740f1d9aab007661b
#
_entry.id   3af73c9a07cf858740f1d9aab007661b
#
_cell.length_a   1.000
_cell.length_b   1.000
_cell.length_c   1.000
_cell.angle_alpha   90.00
_cell.angle_beta   90.00
_cell.angle_gamma   90.00
#
_symmetry.space_group_name_H-M   'P 1'
#
loop_
_entity.id
_entity.type
_entity.pdbx_description
1 polymer ?
#
loop_
_entity_poly.entity_id
_entity_poly.type
_entity_poly.pdbx_seq_one_letter_code
_entity_poly.pdbx_strand_id
1 'polypeptide(L)'
;DALPIFAMAGMKVELSGGYSGWQPNVDSPILHAMKLSYKQQFGVEPAVKVIHAGLECGIIGANCPGLDMISFGPTLRSPHSPDERALIPTVSKFYDFLVATLEQTPEK
;
A
#
# COMPACT_ATOMS: atom_id res chain seq x y z
N ASP A 1 -21.57 4.94 6.76
CA ASP A 1 -21.28 5.57 8.05
C ASP A 1 -22.27 5.07 9.10
N ALA A 2 -21.76 4.46 10.19
CA ALA A 2 -22.58 3.90 11.27
C ALA A 2 -23.07 4.94 12.31
N LEU A 3 -22.52 6.15 12.30
CA LEU A 3 -22.81 7.21 13.28
C LEU A 3 -24.30 7.55 13.40
N PRO A 4 -25.05 7.74 12.29
CA PRO A 4 -26.47 8.02 12.37
C PRO A 4 -27.27 6.88 13.01
N ILE A 5 -26.87 5.63 12.77
CA ILE A 5 -27.54 4.45 13.29
C ILE A 5 -27.38 4.37 14.81
N PHE A 6 -26.20 4.59 15.34
CA PHE A 6 -25.93 4.62 16.78
C PHE A 6 -26.64 5.78 17.46
N ALA A 7 -26.64 6.96 16.85
CA ALA A 7 -27.36 8.12 17.39
C ALA A 7 -28.88 7.86 17.47
N MET A 8 -29.49 7.25 16.48
CA MET A 8 -30.90 6.86 16.48
C MET A 8 -31.22 5.83 17.57
N ALA A 9 -30.27 4.98 17.92
CA ALA A 9 -30.41 4.01 19.02
C ALA A 9 -30.19 4.63 20.42
N GLY A 10 -29.98 5.96 20.53
CA GLY A 10 -29.72 6.66 21.78
C GLY A 10 -28.33 6.42 22.37
N MET A 11 -27.39 5.95 21.56
CA MET A 11 -26.00 5.70 21.97
C MET A 11 -25.16 6.95 21.81
N LYS A 12 -24.24 7.17 22.75
CA LYS A 12 -23.18 8.15 22.60
C LYS A 12 -22.05 7.53 21.74
N VAL A 13 -21.64 8.25 20.71
CA VAL A 13 -20.55 7.81 19.82
C VAL A 13 -19.36 8.73 20.00
N GLU A 14 -18.21 8.14 20.28
CA GLU A 14 -16.92 8.82 20.34
C GLU A 14 -16.02 8.29 19.23
N LEU A 15 -15.44 9.22 18.43
CA LEU A 15 -14.48 8.89 17.38
C LEU A 15 -13.06 9.13 17.89
N SER A 16 -12.22 8.12 17.79
CA SER A 16 -10.82 8.21 18.16
C SER A 16 -9.95 7.33 17.24
N GLY A 17 -8.67 7.63 17.13
CA GLY A 17 -7.71 6.83 16.38
C GLY A 17 -7.94 6.80 14.87
N GLY A 18 -8.63 7.79 14.31
CA GLY A 18 -8.84 7.91 12.88
C GLY A 18 -7.55 8.23 12.13
N TYR A 19 -7.44 7.77 10.87
CA TYR A 19 -6.35 8.08 9.97
C TYR A 19 -6.89 8.35 8.56
N SER A 20 -6.08 9.06 7.74
CA SER A 20 -6.45 9.40 6.37
C SER A 20 -6.40 8.17 5.46
N GLY A 21 -7.40 8.03 4.60
CA GLY A 21 -7.38 7.07 3.51
C GLY A 21 -6.39 7.48 2.42
N TRP A 22 -6.00 6.51 1.61
CA TRP A 22 -5.17 6.71 0.43
C TRP A 22 -5.98 6.41 -0.82
N GLN A 23 -6.23 7.46 -1.64
CA GLN A 23 -6.99 7.33 -2.88
C GLN A 23 -6.17 6.61 -3.94
N PRO A 24 -6.66 5.50 -4.53
CA PRO A 24 -5.97 4.84 -5.63
C PRO A 24 -5.82 5.76 -6.85
N ASN A 25 -4.63 5.75 -7.47
CA ASN A 25 -4.37 6.44 -8.73
C ASN A 25 -3.88 5.44 -9.77
N VAL A 26 -4.75 5.06 -10.70
CA VAL A 26 -4.42 4.10 -11.77
C VAL A 26 -3.45 4.66 -12.81
N ASP A 27 -3.33 5.99 -12.88
CA ASP A 27 -2.43 6.70 -13.82
C ASP A 27 -1.10 7.11 -13.15
N SER A 28 -0.82 6.59 -11.96
CA SER A 28 0.41 6.87 -11.21
C SER A 28 1.66 6.56 -12.02
N PRO A 29 2.57 7.52 -12.24
CA PRO A 29 3.84 7.28 -12.94
C PRO A 29 4.70 6.21 -12.27
N ILE A 30 4.79 6.21 -10.93
CA ILE A 30 5.55 5.20 -10.20
C ILE A 30 4.94 3.80 -10.35
N LEU A 31 3.63 3.69 -10.38
CA LEU A 31 2.94 2.42 -10.62
C LEU A 31 3.31 1.86 -11.99
N HIS A 32 3.24 2.67 -13.04
CA HIS A 32 3.59 2.24 -14.41
C HIS A 32 5.05 1.85 -14.53
N ALA A 33 5.97 2.63 -13.96
CA ALA A 33 7.39 2.32 -13.98
C ALA A 33 7.70 1.01 -13.24
N MET A 34 7.11 0.78 -12.11
CA MET A 34 7.31 -0.45 -11.32
C MET A 34 6.67 -1.67 -11.97
N LYS A 35 5.51 -1.55 -12.60
CA LYS A 35 4.91 -2.64 -13.39
C LYS A 35 5.83 -3.07 -14.53
N LEU A 36 6.40 -2.12 -15.26
CA LEU A 36 7.32 -2.40 -16.34
C LEU A 36 8.59 -3.07 -15.83
N SER A 37 9.20 -2.54 -14.78
CA SER A 37 10.39 -3.12 -14.15
C SER A 37 10.14 -4.55 -13.66
N TYR A 38 9.02 -4.80 -13.02
CA TYR A 38 8.64 -6.13 -12.53
C TYR A 38 8.51 -7.13 -13.69
N LYS A 39 7.81 -6.73 -14.76
CA LYS A 39 7.65 -7.58 -15.95
C LYS A 39 8.97 -7.89 -16.62
N GLN A 40 9.87 -6.91 -16.73
CA GLN A 40 11.21 -7.11 -17.30
C GLN A 40 12.05 -8.06 -16.46
N GLN A 41 11.95 -7.98 -15.14
CA GLN A 41 12.77 -8.77 -14.22
C GLN A 41 12.23 -10.19 -14.04
N PHE A 42 10.91 -10.38 -13.97
CA PHE A 42 10.28 -11.66 -13.64
C PHE A 42 9.49 -12.29 -14.79
N GLY A 43 9.32 -11.59 -15.91
CA GLY A 43 8.63 -12.11 -17.10
C GLY A 43 7.11 -12.20 -17.01
N VAL A 44 6.50 -11.74 -15.90
CA VAL A 44 5.06 -11.75 -15.67
C VAL A 44 4.57 -10.40 -15.17
N GLU A 45 3.29 -10.09 -15.40
CA GLU A 45 2.67 -8.89 -14.85
C GLU A 45 2.47 -9.00 -13.34
N PRO A 46 2.80 -7.96 -12.57
CA PRO A 46 2.49 -7.95 -11.15
C PRO A 46 1.00 -7.79 -10.89
N ALA A 47 0.51 -8.37 -9.80
CA ALA A 47 -0.84 -8.10 -9.33
C ALA A 47 -0.88 -6.73 -8.64
N VAL A 48 -1.72 -5.83 -9.15
CA VAL A 48 -1.99 -4.52 -8.55
C VAL A 48 -3.36 -4.60 -7.87
N LYS A 49 -3.39 -4.30 -6.58
CA LYS A 49 -4.60 -4.42 -5.76
C LYS A 49 -4.82 -3.18 -4.92
N VAL A 50 -6.08 -2.92 -4.64
CA VAL A 50 -6.52 -1.96 -3.62
C VAL A 50 -7.04 -2.75 -2.43
N ILE A 51 -6.64 -2.39 -1.23
CA ILE A 51 -7.08 -3.07 -0.01
C ILE A 51 -7.74 -2.09 0.95
N HIS A 52 -8.70 -2.57 1.71
CA HIS A 52 -9.34 -1.83 2.80
C HIS A 52 -8.50 -1.98 4.08
N ALA A 53 -7.36 -1.32 4.11
CA ALA A 53 -6.46 -1.32 5.26
C ALA A 53 -5.82 0.06 5.42
N GLY A 54 -5.46 0.41 6.65
CA GLY A 54 -4.63 1.57 6.92
C GLY A 54 -3.19 1.29 6.47
N LEU A 55 -2.67 2.16 5.62
CA LEU A 55 -1.29 2.12 5.16
C LEU A 55 -0.61 3.43 5.48
N GLU A 56 0.69 3.38 5.70
CA GLU A 56 1.53 4.56 5.93
C GLU A 56 1.40 5.58 4.81
N CYS A 57 1.19 5.14 3.57
CA CYS A 57 0.94 6.01 2.42
C CYS A 57 -0.26 6.95 2.62
N GLY A 58 -1.29 6.53 3.35
CA GLY A 58 -2.42 7.41 3.68
C GLY A 58 -1.98 8.59 4.53
N ILE A 59 -1.15 8.35 5.54
CA ILE A 59 -0.62 9.38 6.44
C ILE A 59 0.38 10.28 5.70
N ILE A 60 1.30 9.69 4.95
CA ILE A 60 2.31 10.43 4.18
C ILE A 60 1.63 11.31 3.13
N GLY A 61 0.67 10.78 2.39
CA GLY A 61 -0.06 11.52 1.36
C GLY A 61 -0.89 12.68 1.91
N ALA A 62 -1.45 12.53 3.11
CA ALA A 62 -2.16 13.62 3.78
C ALA A 62 -1.24 14.79 4.16
N ASN A 63 0.02 14.50 4.50
CA ASN A 63 1.01 15.51 4.87
C ASN A 63 1.84 16.01 3.67
N CYS A 64 1.88 15.27 2.58
CA CYS A 64 2.63 15.59 1.37
C CYS A 64 1.69 15.52 0.14
N PRO A 65 0.78 16.49 -0.04
CA PRO A 65 -0.17 16.48 -1.16
C PRO A 65 0.56 16.43 -2.51
N GLY A 66 0.07 15.59 -3.41
CA GLY A 66 0.65 15.42 -4.75
C GLY A 66 1.83 14.46 -4.84
N LEU A 67 2.25 13.87 -3.72
CA LEU A 67 3.28 12.83 -3.72
C LEU A 67 2.73 11.55 -4.37
N ASP A 68 3.40 11.08 -5.42
CA ASP A 68 3.08 9.81 -6.05
C ASP A 68 3.68 8.64 -5.26
N MET A 69 2.87 7.67 -4.90
CA MET A 69 3.24 6.62 -3.95
C MET A 69 2.75 5.25 -4.38
N ILE A 70 3.50 4.25 -3.97
CA ILE A 70 3.12 2.84 -4.13
C ILE A 70 3.54 2.07 -2.87
N SER A 71 2.75 1.09 -2.49
CA SER A 71 3.06 0.15 -1.41
C SER A 71 3.33 -1.23 -1.99
N PHE A 72 4.43 -1.84 -1.63
CA PHE A 72 4.79 -3.19 -2.06
C PHE A 72 5.70 -3.85 -1.02
N GLY A 73 5.77 -5.18 -1.06
CA GLY A 73 6.58 -5.92 -0.09
C GLY A 73 6.58 -7.42 -0.36
N PRO A 74 7.25 -8.20 0.50
CA PRO A 74 7.21 -9.65 0.45
C PRO A 74 5.81 -10.18 0.78
N THR A 75 5.59 -11.45 0.52
CA THR A 75 4.32 -12.11 0.88
C THR A 75 4.24 -12.32 2.38
N LEU A 76 3.21 -11.73 2.98
CA LEU A 76 2.85 -11.89 4.38
C LEU A 76 1.59 -12.75 4.53
N ARG A 77 1.51 -13.49 5.63
CA ARG A 77 0.34 -14.27 6.03
C ARG A 77 -0.08 -13.84 7.43
N SER A 78 -1.40 -13.76 7.65
CA SER A 78 -1.99 -13.43 8.94
C SER A 78 -1.40 -12.14 9.58
N PRO A 79 -1.34 -11.01 8.85
CA PRO A 79 -0.80 -9.77 9.41
C PRO A 79 -1.61 -9.32 10.63
N HIS A 80 -0.95 -8.64 11.56
CA HIS A 80 -1.54 -8.14 12.81
C HIS A 80 -2.09 -9.24 13.73
N SER A 81 -1.53 -10.43 13.66
CA SER A 81 -1.90 -11.55 14.52
C SER A 81 -0.65 -12.23 15.09
N PRO A 82 -0.80 -13.02 16.17
CA PRO A 82 0.33 -13.82 16.71
C PRO A 82 0.90 -14.85 15.70
N ASP A 83 0.12 -15.18 14.68
CA ASP A 83 0.52 -16.12 13.62
C ASP A 83 1.13 -15.41 12.40
N GLU A 84 1.44 -14.13 12.50
CA GLU A 84 2.03 -13.36 11.40
C GLU A 84 3.36 -13.97 10.97
N ARG A 85 3.51 -14.14 9.66
CA ARG A 85 4.71 -14.75 9.08
C ARG A 85 4.98 -14.21 7.68
N ALA A 86 6.26 -14.12 7.31
CA ALA A 86 6.70 -13.79 5.97
C ALA A 86 7.14 -15.06 5.23
N LEU A 87 6.82 -15.12 3.95
CA LEU A 87 7.30 -16.17 3.06
C LEU A 87 8.74 -15.84 2.63
N ILE A 88 9.72 -16.53 3.23
CA ILE A 88 11.16 -16.22 3.10
C ILE A 88 11.62 -16.08 1.64
N PRO A 89 11.29 -16.97 0.68
CA PRO A 89 11.73 -16.81 -0.72
C PRO A 89 11.28 -15.50 -1.36
N THR A 90 10.19 -14.88 -0.88
CA THR A 90 9.70 -13.62 -1.44
C THR A 90 10.44 -12.40 -0.89
N VAL A 91 11.21 -12.54 0.16
CA VAL A 91 12.02 -11.44 0.73
C VAL A 91 13.15 -11.06 -0.22
N SER A 92 13.92 -12.00 -0.72
CA SER A 92 14.95 -11.73 -1.73
C SER A 92 14.37 -11.21 -3.03
N LYS A 93 13.26 -11.78 -3.48
CA LYS A 93 12.53 -11.28 -4.66
C LYS A 93 12.10 -9.82 -4.49
N PHE A 94 11.56 -9.47 -3.33
CA PHE A 94 11.20 -8.09 -3.00
C PHE A 94 12.42 -7.17 -3.00
N TYR A 95 13.53 -7.59 -2.40
CA TYR A 95 14.76 -6.81 -2.36
C TYR A 95 15.32 -6.56 -3.76
N ASP A 96 15.41 -7.58 -4.60
CA ASP A 96 15.88 -7.46 -5.98
C ASP A 96 15.00 -6.50 -6.79
N PHE A 97 13.70 -6.55 -6.58
CA PHE A 97 12.76 -5.63 -7.22
C PHE A 97 12.94 -4.19 -6.72
N LEU A 98 13.16 -3.99 -5.44
CA LEU A 98 13.45 -2.66 -4.86
C LEU A 98 14.74 -2.08 -5.47
N VAL A 99 15.82 -2.85 -5.53
CA VAL A 99 17.09 -2.42 -6.13
C VAL A 99 16.90 -2.03 -7.59
N ALA A 100 16.27 -2.88 -8.39
CA ALA A 100 15.99 -2.59 -9.80
C ALA A 100 15.15 -1.31 -9.98
N THR A 101 14.19 -1.07 -9.11
CA THR A 101 13.37 0.15 -9.13
C THR A 101 14.22 1.40 -8.85
N LEU A 102 15.11 1.33 -7.85
CA LEU A 102 15.99 2.44 -7.50
C LEU A 102 17.02 2.73 -8.60
N GLU A 103 17.57 1.71 -9.24
CA GLU A 103 18.49 1.85 -10.36
C GLU A 103 17.86 2.52 -11.59
N GLN A 104 16.55 2.35 -11.78
CA GLN A 104 15.78 2.96 -12.86
C GLN A 104 15.20 4.32 -12.52
N THR A 105 15.47 4.85 -11.32
CA THR A 105 15.00 6.17 -10.91
C THR A 105 15.63 7.25 -11.80
N PRO A 106 14.83 8.11 -12.46
CA PRO A 106 15.36 9.15 -13.32
C PRO A 106 16.18 10.17 -12.53
N GLU A 107 17.26 10.64 -13.12
CA GLU A 107 17.99 11.79 -12.59
C GLU A 107 17.14 13.07 -12.73
N LYS A 108 17.31 13.99 -11.77
CA LYS A 108 16.62 15.29 -11.80
C LYS A 108 17.19 16.22 -12.89
#